data_8cb8ac86920543c984f2a4ae68b796c1
#
_entry.id   8cb8ac86920543c984f2a4ae68b796c1
#
_cell.length_a   1.000
_cell.length_b   1.000
_cell.length_c   1.000
_cell.angle_alpha   90.00
_cell.angle_beta   90.00
_cell.angle_gamma   90.00
#
_symmetry.space_group_name_H-M   'P 1'
#
loop_
_entity.id
_entity.type
_entity.pdbx_description
1 polymer ?
#
loop_
_entity_poly.entity_id
_entity_poly.type
_entity_poly.pdbx_seq_one_letter_code
_entity_poly.pdbx_strand_id
1 'polypeptide(L)'
;RGLGDVYKRQGDAGIFASTACFHMDSGSFFHHYMKNMQAEQEKCNGAIPFFVPRPKVKKEEHTNPFYLDSGAAVWGDAATLIPWRLYQFYGDKAMLEEQYPVMKAWVDYEYERTKENEIPYLWQNDRQLGDWLALDNGNINNPIGKTDSGFIASVYHYWSTKMVKEAAESLGL
;
A
#
# COMPACT_ATOMS: atom_id res chain seq x y z
N ARG A 1 15.26 -10.40 14.40
CA ARG A 1 13.88 -9.96 14.70
C ARG A 1 13.46 -8.71 13.90
N GLY A 2 14.36 -7.74 13.61
CA GLY A 2 14.00 -6.49 12.94
C GLY A 2 13.49 -6.61 11.49
N LEU A 3 14.04 -7.51 10.70
CA LEU A 3 13.61 -7.72 9.33
C LEU A 3 12.20 -8.36 9.24
N GLY A 4 11.82 -9.23 10.17
CA GLY A 4 10.52 -9.90 10.16
C GLY A 4 9.32 -8.97 10.41
N ASP A 5 9.51 -7.83 11.09
CA ASP A 5 8.44 -6.87 11.35
C ASP A 5 8.23 -5.92 10.15
N VAL A 6 9.28 -5.57 9.43
CA VAL A 6 9.21 -4.77 8.18
C VAL A 6 8.44 -5.51 7.09
N TYR A 7 8.57 -6.83 7.01
CA TYR A 7 7.94 -7.65 5.97
C TYR A 7 6.44 -7.90 6.15
N LYS A 8 5.88 -7.59 7.30
CA LYS A 8 4.46 -7.81 7.59
C LYS A 8 3.61 -6.55 7.41
N ARG A 9 4.22 -5.36 7.42
CA ARG A 9 3.53 -4.07 7.33
C ARG A 9 3.80 -3.45 5.96
N GLN A 10 2.77 -3.30 5.15
CA GLN A 10 2.92 -2.79 3.78
C GLN A 10 3.41 -1.34 3.76
N GLY A 11 2.95 -0.49 4.68
CA GLY A 11 3.41 0.90 4.76
C GLY A 11 4.93 0.96 4.89
N ASP A 12 5.49 0.23 5.86
CA ASP A 12 6.93 0.16 6.06
C ASP A 12 7.65 -0.42 4.83
N ALA A 13 7.12 -1.50 4.25
CA ALA A 13 7.73 -2.14 3.08
C ALA A 13 7.71 -1.23 1.84
N GLY A 14 6.61 -0.53 1.58
CA GLY A 14 6.46 0.40 0.46
C GLY A 14 7.46 1.56 0.54
N ILE A 15 7.55 2.20 1.70
CA ILE A 15 8.47 3.33 1.93
C ILE A 15 9.93 2.87 1.92
N PHE A 16 10.24 1.70 2.51
CA PHE A 16 11.60 1.19 2.58
C PHE A 16 12.11 0.57 1.28
N ALA A 17 11.24 0.26 0.31
CA ALA A 17 11.60 -0.45 -0.92
C ALA A 17 12.78 0.19 -1.66
N SER A 18 12.78 1.51 -1.85
CA SER A 18 13.87 2.24 -2.50
C SER A 18 15.20 2.10 -1.74
N THR A 19 15.16 2.21 -0.42
CA THR A 19 16.33 2.06 0.44
C THR A 19 16.88 0.64 0.38
N ALA A 20 15.99 -0.36 0.40
CA ALA A 20 16.38 -1.76 0.26
C ALA A 20 17.07 -2.03 -1.08
N CYS A 21 16.48 -1.56 -2.18
CA CYS A 21 17.06 -1.71 -3.52
C CYS A 21 18.41 -1.03 -3.67
N PHE A 22 18.63 0.08 -2.98
CA PHE A 22 19.90 0.80 -2.99
C PHE A 22 21.00 0.05 -2.21
N HIS A 23 20.66 -0.56 -1.09
CA HIS A 23 21.65 -1.18 -0.20
C HIS A 23 21.90 -2.66 -0.47
N MET A 24 20.99 -3.36 -1.13
CA MET A 24 21.08 -4.80 -1.35
C MET A 24 20.32 -5.23 -2.60
N ASP A 25 20.66 -6.39 -3.15
CA ASP A 25 19.84 -7.06 -4.15
C ASP A 25 18.56 -7.60 -3.49
N SER A 26 17.51 -6.81 -3.56
CA SER A 26 16.22 -7.11 -2.93
C SER A 26 15.14 -7.55 -3.93
N GLY A 27 15.47 -7.66 -5.22
CA GLY A 27 14.51 -7.95 -6.28
C GLY A 27 13.71 -9.23 -6.04
N SER A 28 14.41 -10.35 -5.84
CA SER A 28 13.76 -11.66 -5.57
C SER A 28 12.89 -11.66 -4.31
N PHE A 29 13.34 -10.95 -3.28
CA PHE A 29 12.58 -10.82 -2.04
C PHE A 29 11.25 -10.09 -2.27
N PHE A 30 11.29 -8.92 -2.88
CA PHE A 30 10.09 -8.14 -3.13
C PHE A 30 9.17 -8.82 -4.16
N HIS A 31 9.72 -9.51 -5.16
CA HIS A 31 8.92 -10.30 -6.11
C HIS A 31 8.07 -11.36 -5.36
N HIS A 32 8.69 -12.10 -4.44
CA HIS A 32 7.95 -13.05 -3.61
C HIS A 32 6.91 -12.37 -2.71
N TYR A 33 7.26 -11.24 -2.12
CA TYR A 33 6.35 -10.45 -1.28
C TYR A 33 5.13 -9.97 -2.06
N MET A 34 5.33 -9.45 -3.29
CA MET A 34 4.24 -9.00 -4.16
C MET A 34 3.29 -10.13 -4.58
N LYS A 35 3.79 -11.34 -4.80
CA LYS A 35 2.93 -12.53 -5.03
C LYS A 35 2.02 -12.83 -3.84
N ASN A 36 2.53 -12.73 -2.63
CA ASN A 36 1.71 -12.85 -1.43
C ASN A 36 0.68 -11.73 -1.33
N MET A 37 1.05 -10.50 -1.69
CA MET A 37 0.15 -9.34 -1.72
C MET A 37 -0.98 -9.55 -2.72
N GLN A 38 -0.70 -10.02 -3.93
CA GLN A 38 -1.69 -10.37 -4.94
C GLN A 38 -2.69 -11.39 -4.41
N ALA A 39 -2.21 -12.48 -3.81
CA ALA A 39 -3.07 -13.54 -3.27
C ALA A 39 -3.98 -13.06 -2.11
N GLU A 40 -3.57 -12.05 -1.36
CA GLU A 40 -4.42 -11.42 -0.34
C GLU A 40 -5.38 -10.39 -0.94
N GLN A 41 -4.96 -9.63 -1.96
CA GLN A 41 -5.78 -8.65 -2.66
C GLN A 41 -6.99 -9.30 -3.34
N GLU A 42 -6.80 -10.45 -3.96
CA GLU A 42 -7.88 -11.22 -4.60
C GLU A 42 -9.02 -11.57 -3.61
N LYS A 43 -8.67 -11.82 -2.34
CA LYS A 43 -9.65 -12.12 -1.27
C LYS A 43 -10.34 -10.85 -0.73
N CYS A 44 -9.85 -9.68 -1.07
CA CYS A 44 -10.25 -8.39 -0.52
C CYS A 44 -10.88 -7.46 -1.56
N ASN A 45 -11.34 -7.98 -2.72
CA ASN A 45 -11.96 -7.20 -3.78
C ASN A 45 -11.11 -5.96 -4.22
N GLY A 46 -9.82 -6.16 -4.41
CA GLY A 46 -8.89 -5.11 -4.83
C GLY A 46 -8.22 -4.35 -3.68
N ALA A 47 -8.77 -4.40 -2.48
CA ALA A 47 -8.14 -3.79 -1.30
C ALA A 47 -6.90 -4.56 -0.85
N ILE A 48 -5.93 -3.83 -0.30
CA ILE A 48 -4.73 -4.42 0.31
C ILE A 48 -4.89 -4.44 1.83
N PRO A 49 -4.73 -5.61 2.49
CA PRO A 49 -4.79 -5.69 3.94
C PRO A 49 -3.57 -5.03 4.61
N PHE A 50 -3.66 -4.65 5.89
CA PHE A 50 -2.54 -4.03 6.61
C PHE A 50 -1.32 -4.93 6.78
N PHE A 51 -1.51 -6.23 6.69
CA PHE A 51 -0.44 -7.24 6.82
C PHE A 51 -0.48 -8.24 5.66
N VAL A 52 0.68 -8.53 5.09
CA VAL A 52 0.83 -9.54 4.02
C VAL A 52 1.97 -10.50 4.38
N PRO A 53 1.70 -11.82 4.45
CA PRO A 53 0.38 -12.44 4.43
C PRO A 53 -0.44 -12.09 5.69
N ARG A 54 -1.77 -12.15 5.59
CA ARG A 54 -2.63 -11.93 6.75
C ARG A 54 -2.30 -12.93 7.85
N PRO A 55 -2.10 -12.47 9.11
CA PRO A 55 -1.93 -13.39 10.22
C PRO A 55 -3.22 -14.20 10.44
N LYS A 56 -3.06 -15.49 10.74
CA LYS A 56 -4.19 -16.33 11.17
C LYS A 56 -4.57 -15.92 12.60
N VAL A 57 -5.62 -15.13 12.72
CA VAL A 57 -6.12 -14.64 14.03
C VAL A 57 -7.11 -15.64 14.59
N LYS A 58 -6.99 -15.98 15.88
CA LYS A 58 -8.00 -16.76 16.59
C LYS A 58 -9.28 -15.92 16.73
N LYS A 59 -10.44 -16.58 16.81
CA LYS A 59 -11.75 -15.91 16.93
C LYS A 59 -11.81 -14.88 18.07
N GLU A 60 -11.09 -15.12 19.14
CA GLU A 60 -11.04 -14.27 20.34
C GLU A 60 -10.16 -13.00 20.13
N GLU A 61 -9.32 -12.97 19.12
CA GLU A 61 -8.45 -11.84 18.78
C GLU A 61 -9.06 -10.91 17.72
N HIS A 62 -10.30 -11.16 17.29
CA HIS A 62 -11.01 -10.37 16.26
C HIS A 62 -11.36 -8.94 16.70
N THR A 63 -10.97 -8.52 17.89
CA THR A 63 -11.21 -7.15 18.39
C THR A 63 -10.16 -6.15 17.92
N ASN A 64 -9.03 -6.60 17.37
CA ASN A 64 -8.01 -5.68 16.86
C ASN A 64 -8.29 -5.35 15.39
N PRO A 65 -8.72 -4.11 15.07
CA PRO A 65 -9.10 -3.71 13.71
C PRO A 65 -7.97 -3.84 12.70
N PHE A 66 -6.71 -3.76 13.12
CA PHE A 66 -5.56 -3.90 12.21
C PHE A 66 -5.43 -5.28 11.58
N TYR A 67 -6.00 -6.33 12.17
CA TYR A 67 -5.95 -7.67 11.59
C TYR A 67 -7.07 -7.94 10.58
N LEU A 68 -8.15 -7.17 10.66
CA LEU A 68 -9.35 -7.37 9.85
C LEU A 68 -9.47 -6.36 8.72
N ASP A 69 -8.92 -5.16 8.92
CA ASP A 69 -9.04 -4.07 7.96
C ASP A 69 -8.11 -4.23 6.75
N SER A 70 -8.54 -3.60 5.69
CA SER A 70 -7.81 -3.46 4.42
C SER A 70 -8.19 -2.12 3.78
N GLY A 71 -7.36 -1.67 2.85
CA GLY A 71 -7.71 -0.53 2.02
C GLY A 71 -7.41 0.83 2.63
N ALA A 72 -6.44 0.96 3.54
CA ALA A 72 -5.95 2.28 3.95
C ALA A 72 -4.81 2.76 3.07
N ALA A 73 -4.82 4.08 2.77
CA ALA A 73 -3.72 4.75 2.10
C ALA A 73 -2.38 4.58 2.84
N VAL A 74 -1.28 4.75 2.13
CA VAL A 74 0.10 4.48 2.50
C VAL A 74 0.37 2.98 2.60
N TRP A 75 -0.44 2.22 3.35
CA TRP A 75 -0.28 0.76 3.49
C TRP A 75 -0.67 0.04 2.20
N GLY A 76 -1.84 0.30 1.66
CA GLY A 76 -2.30 -0.30 0.41
C GLY A 76 -1.50 0.14 -0.79
N ASP A 77 -0.98 1.37 -0.78
CA ASP A 77 -0.15 1.92 -1.86
C ASP A 77 1.17 1.16 -2.07
N ALA A 78 1.55 0.28 -1.15
CA ALA A 78 2.65 -0.67 -1.38
C ALA A 78 2.45 -1.50 -2.67
N ALA A 79 1.18 -1.72 -3.07
CA ALA A 79 0.83 -2.40 -4.32
C ALA A 79 1.30 -1.68 -5.59
N THR A 80 1.45 -0.37 -5.53
CA THR A 80 1.96 0.47 -6.63
C THR A 80 3.40 0.90 -6.40
N LEU A 81 3.75 1.27 -5.17
CA LEU A 81 5.08 1.77 -4.79
C LEU A 81 6.16 0.71 -5.03
N ILE A 82 5.96 -0.52 -4.55
CA ILE A 82 6.99 -1.56 -4.60
C ILE A 82 7.32 -1.95 -6.06
N PRO A 83 6.35 -2.38 -6.90
CA PRO A 83 6.66 -2.79 -8.26
C PRO A 83 7.24 -1.64 -9.10
N TRP A 84 6.74 -0.42 -8.91
CA TRP A 84 7.27 0.74 -9.62
C TRP A 84 8.72 1.05 -9.23
N ARG A 85 9.06 1.00 -7.93
CA ARG A 85 10.45 1.19 -7.46
C ARG A 85 11.39 0.10 -7.96
N LEU A 86 10.97 -1.15 -7.90
CA LEU A 86 11.76 -2.26 -8.46
C LEU A 86 12.04 -2.08 -9.95
N TYR A 87 11.03 -1.69 -10.72
CA TYR A 87 11.22 -1.40 -12.13
C TYR A 87 12.22 -0.26 -12.35
N GLN A 88 12.15 0.81 -11.58
CA GLN A 88 13.09 1.93 -11.65
C GLN A 88 14.54 1.53 -11.31
N PHE A 89 14.74 0.62 -10.36
CA PHE A 89 16.06 0.19 -9.93
C PHE A 89 16.66 -0.91 -10.81
N TYR A 90 15.85 -1.86 -11.25
CA TYR A 90 16.33 -3.08 -11.93
C TYR A 90 15.99 -3.12 -13.41
N GLY A 91 15.08 -2.28 -13.91
CA GLY A 91 14.63 -2.29 -15.30
C GLY A 91 13.84 -3.55 -15.69
N ASP A 92 13.39 -4.34 -14.72
CA ASP A 92 12.69 -5.60 -14.96
C ASP A 92 11.25 -5.36 -15.44
N LYS A 93 11.11 -5.26 -16.76
CA LYS A 93 9.84 -5.05 -17.44
C LYS A 93 8.88 -6.24 -17.27
N ALA A 94 9.41 -7.46 -17.24
CA ALA A 94 8.59 -8.66 -17.08
C ALA A 94 7.92 -8.72 -15.68
N MET A 95 8.68 -8.35 -14.65
CA MET A 95 8.14 -8.21 -13.29
C MET A 95 7.07 -7.10 -13.23
N LEU A 96 7.30 -5.95 -13.88
CA LEU A 96 6.33 -4.87 -13.92
C LEU A 96 5.04 -5.31 -14.63
N GLU A 97 5.15 -6.03 -15.75
CA GLU A 97 4.01 -6.60 -16.47
C GLU A 97 3.21 -7.59 -15.62
N GLU A 98 3.89 -8.47 -14.89
CA GLU A 98 3.27 -9.43 -13.95
C GLU A 98 2.50 -8.69 -12.82
N GLN A 99 3.04 -7.57 -12.32
CA GLN A 99 2.46 -6.84 -11.19
C GLN A 99 1.44 -5.76 -11.60
N TYR A 100 1.40 -5.37 -12.86
CA TYR A 100 0.50 -4.32 -13.33
C TYR A 100 -0.98 -4.55 -12.97
N PRO A 101 -1.55 -5.78 -13.08
CA PRO A 101 -2.91 -6.04 -12.64
C PRO A 101 -3.15 -5.75 -11.15
N VAL A 102 -2.17 -6.02 -10.30
CA VAL A 102 -2.23 -5.74 -8.85
C VAL A 102 -2.23 -4.24 -8.59
N MET A 103 -1.35 -3.51 -9.27
CA MET A 103 -1.26 -2.05 -9.22
C MET A 103 -2.59 -1.41 -9.65
N LYS A 104 -3.13 -1.87 -10.78
CA LYS A 104 -4.39 -1.37 -11.32
C LYS A 104 -5.58 -1.67 -10.41
N ALA A 105 -5.68 -2.88 -9.87
CA ALA A 105 -6.76 -3.28 -8.97
C ALA A 105 -6.78 -2.42 -7.69
N TRP A 106 -5.61 -2.01 -7.19
CA TRP A 106 -5.53 -1.08 -6.06
C TRP A 106 -6.09 0.30 -6.42
N VAL A 107 -5.67 0.88 -7.53
CA VAL A 107 -6.17 2.21 -7.97
C VAL A 107 -7.64 2.16 -8.35
N ASP A 108 -8.13 1.08 -8.95
CA ASP A 108 -9.55 0.88 -9.20
C ASP A 108 -10.35 0.83 -7.89
N TYR A 109 -9.83 0.17 -6.85
CA TYR A 109 -10.43 0.16 -5.52
C TYR A 109 -10.51 1.58 -4.93
N GLU A 110 -9.42 2.36 -4.98
CA GLU A 110 -9.41 3.75 -4.51
C GLU A 110 -10.42 4.61 -5.27
N TYR A 111 -10.48 4.45 -6.59
CA TYR A 111 -11.45 5.16 -7.44
C TYR A 111 -12.89 4.84 -7.05
N GLU A 112 -13.24 3.57 -6.86
CA GLU A 112 -14.58 3.16 -6.45
C GLU A 112 -14.98 3.76 -5.08
N ARG A 113 -14.03 3.99 -4.19
CA ARG A 113 -14.25 4.64 -2.89
C ARG A 113 -14.46 6.15 -2.99
N THR A 114 -14.01 6.78 -4.04
CA THR A 114 -13.94 8.24 -4.16
C THR A 114 -14.85 8.83 -5.23
N LYS A 115 -15.32 8.04 -6.19
CA LYS A 115 -16.06 8.53 -7.37
C LYS A 115 -17.37 9.24 -7.06
N GLU A 116 -18.05 8.87 -5.96
CA GLU A 116 -19.33 9.41 -5.53
C GLU A 116 -19.20 10.45 -4.40
N ASN A 117 -17.97 10.84 -4.04
CA ASN A 117 -17.75 11.89 -3.05
C ASN A 117 -18.19 13.26 -3.59
N GLU A 118 -18.50 14.19 -2.69
CA GLU A 118 -18.87 15.58 -3.05
C GLU A 118 -17.79 16.23 -3.94
N ILE A 119 -16.52 15.96 -3.62
CA ILE A 119 -15.39 16.28 -4.48
C ILE A 119 -14.82 14.93 -4.97
N PRO A 120 -15.08 14.56 -6.24
CA PRO A 120 -14.58 13.31 -6.79
C PRO A 120 -13.05 13.19 -6.64
N TYR A 121 -12.59 11.97 -6.42
CA TYR A 121 -11.18 11.61 -6.25
C TYR A 121 -10.54 12.05 -4.92
N LEU A 122 -11.21 12.83 -4.07
CA LEU A 122 -10.74 13.07 -2.71
C LEU A 122 -11.19 11.95 -1.78
N TRP A 123 -10.24 11.27 -1.15
CA TRP A 123 -10.51 10.13 -0.31
C TRP A 123 -10.66 10.53 1.16
N GLN A 124 -11.88 10.89 1.56
CA GLN A 124 -12.17 11.48 2.87
C GLN A 124 -13.02 10.60 3.79
N ASN A 125 -13.71 9.60 3.24
CA ASN A 125 -14.81 8.92 3.93
C ASN A 125 -14.43 7.59 4.61
N ASP A 126 -13.23 7.07 4.36
CA ASP A 126 -12.77 5.80 4.94
C ASP A 126 -11.87 6.02 6.15
N ARG A 127 -11.72 4.95 6.93
CA ARG A 127 -10.75 4.94 8.01
C ARG A 127 -9.34 4.96 7.45
N GLN A 128 -8.62 6.03 7.73
CA GLN A 128 -7.23 6.21 7.35
C GLN A 128 -6.33 6.29 8.58
N LEU A 129 -5.07 5.91 8.43
CA LEU A 129 -4.08 6.00 9.51
C LEU A 129 -3.35 7.34 9.52
N GLY A 130 -3.46 8.10 8.44
CA GLY A 130 -2.91 9.44 8.31
C GLY A 130 -1.40 9.49 8.57
N ASP A 131 -0.97 10.54 9.25
CA ASP A 131 0.42 10.77 9.64
C ASP A 131 0.75 9.94 10.90
N TRP A 132 0.93 8.64 10.70
CA TRP A 132 1.09 7.65 11.75
C TRP A 132 2.39 7.85 12.53
N LEU A 133 2.28 7.95 13.86
CA LEU A 133 3.38 8.14 14.80
C LEU A 133 4.12 9.48 14.66
N ALA A 134 3.52 10.51 14.08
CA ALA A 134 4.10 11.84 14.04
C ALA A 134 4.27 12.47 15.44
N LEU A 135 3.44 12.05 16.42
CA LEU A 135 3.50 12.49 17.84
C LEU A 135 3.37 14.01 18.06
N ASP A 136 2.88 14.73 17.07
CA ASP A 136 2.75 16.19 17.07
C ASP A 136 1.37 16.70 17.54
N ASN A 137 0.41 15.78 17.79
CA ASN A 137 -0.94 16.14 18.22
C ASN A 137 -1.07 16.46 19.72
N GLY A 138 0.01 16.31 20.49
CA GLY A 138 0.04 16.59 21.94
C GLY A 138 -0.56 15.49 22.82
N ASN A 139 -1.06 14.40 22.24
CA ASN A 139 -1.59 13.25 22.98
C ASN A 139 -0.78 11.99 22.68
N ILE A 140 0.06 11.57 23.61
CA ILE A 140 0.95 10.41 23.46
C ILE A 140 0.19 9.08 23.23
N ASN A 141 -1.07 9.02 23.58
CA ASN A 141 -1.91 7.83 23.37
C ASN A 141 -2.61 7.82 22.01
N ASN A 142 -2.54 8.93 21.25
CA ASN A 142 -3.06 9.01 19.89
C ASN A 142 -1.88 8.93 18.91
N PRO A 143 -1.74 7.84 18.15
CA PRO A 143 -0.64 7.67 17.21
C PRO A 143 -0.80 8.48 15.92
N ILE A 144 -1.96 9.10 15.68
CA ILE A 144 -2.24 9.84 14.44
C ILE A 144 -1.80 11.29 14.62
N GLY A 145 -0.99 11.80 13.70
CA GLY A 145 -0.52 13.19 13.70
C GLY A 145 -1.61 14.21 13.38
N LYS A 146 -1.22 15.49 13.32
CA LYS A 146 -2.13 16.62 13.06
C LYS A 146 -2.56 16.74 11.60
N THR A 147 -1.79 16.19 10.67
CA THR A 147 -2.12 16.27 9.25
C THR A 147 -3.43 15.55 8.98
N ASP A 148 -4.32 16.19 8.24
CA ASP A 148 -5.61 15.59 7.89
C ASP A 148 -5.41 14.26 7.15
N SER A 149 -6.03 13.20 7.65
CA SER A 149 -5.82 11.85 7.12
C SER A 149 -6.46 11.63 5.74
N GLY A 150 -7.53 12.34 5.43
CA GLY A 150 -8.15 12.35 4.10
C GLY A 150 -7.29 13.08 3.08
N PHE A 151 -6.61 14.15 3.50
CA PHE A 151 -5.63 14.82 2.66
C PHE A 151 -4.49 13.88 2.28
N ILE A 152 -3.90 13.19 3.27
CA ILE A 152 -2.83 12.20 3.03
C ILE A 152 -3.33 11.10 2.08
N ALA A 153 -4.50 10.54 2.33
CA ALA A 153 -5.08 9.50 1.49
C ALA A 153 -5.28 9.97 0.04
N SER A 154 -5.77 11.20 -0.15
CA SER A 154 -5.98 11.78 -1.48
C SER A 154 -4.67 12.00 -2.25
N VAL A 155 -3.60 12.41 -1.54
CA VAL A 155 -2.27 12.56 -2.14
C VAL A 155 -1.71 11.20 -2.58
N TYR A 156 -1.88 10.15 -1.77
CA TYR A 156 -1.43 8.81 -2.14
C TYR A 156 -2.27 8.20 -3.27
N HIS A 157 -3.58 8.43 -3.30
CA HIS A 157 -4.44 8.05 -4.44
C HIS A 157 -3.95 8.68 -5.76
N TYR A 158 -3.66 9.99 -5.74
CA TYR A 158 -3.05 10.65 -6.91
C TYR A 158 -1.71 10.02 -7.29
N TRP A 159 -0.85 9.75 -6.32
CA TRP A 159 0.48 9.21 -6.57
C TRP A 159 0.44 7.78 -7.09
N SER A 160 -0.39 6.92 -6.53
CA SER A 160 -0.63 5.56 -7.02
C SER A 160 -1.20 5.56 -8.45
N THR A 161 -2.18 6.42 -8.73
CA THR A 161 -2.74 6.59 -10.08
C THR A 161 -1.67 7.02 -11.08
N LYS A 162 -0.80 7.95 -10.70
CA LYS A 162 0.34 8.38 -11.53
C LYS A 162 1.30 7.23 -11.81
N MET A 163 1.66 6.43 -10.82
CA MET A 163 2.55 5.27 -11.01
C MET A 163 1.93 4.21 -11.92
N VAL A 164 0.63 3.95 -11.80
CA VAL A 164 -0.08 3.02 -12.71
C VAL A 164 -0.06 3.54 -14.14
N LYS A 165 -0.29 4.84 -14.35
CA LYS A 165 -0.19 5.47 -15.67
C LYS A 165 1.21 5.31 -16.26
N GLU A 166 2.26 5.66 -15.51
CA GLU A 166 3.65 5.55 -15.95
C GLU A 166 4.06 4.09 -16.24
N ALA A 167 3.55 3.14 -15.45
CA ALA A 167 3.73 1.71 -15.69
C ALA A 167 3.04 1.26 -17.00
N ALA A 168 1.80 1.69 -17.24
CA ALA A 168 1.09 1.40 -18.49
C ALA A 168 1.88 1.92 -19.72
N GLU A 169 2.32 3.18 -19.67
CA GLU A 169 3.15 3.78 -20.73
C GLU A 169 4.44 3.00 -20.97
N SER A 170 5.12 2.56 -19.90
CA SER A 170 6.35 1.75 -19.98
C SER A 170 6.10 0.37 -20.59
N LEU A 171 4.91 -0.18 -20.38
CA LEU A 171 4.47 -1.48 -20.91
C LEU A 171 3.93 -1.37 -22.34
N GLY A 172 3.53 -0.17 -22.78
CA GLY A 172 2.91 0.05 -24.09
C GLY A 172 1.41 -0.25 -24.11
N LEU A 173 0.75 -0.06 -22.96
CA LEU A 173 -0.70 -0.26 -22.76
C LEU A 173 -1.49 1.04 -22.97
#